data_f42b090cc5f2f8875321b802ad1826e4
#
_entry.id   f42b090cc5f2f8875321b802ad1826e4
#
_cell.length_a   1.000
_cell.length_b   1.000
_cell.length_c   1.000
_cell.angle_alpha   90.00
_cell.angle_beta   90.00
_cell.angle_gamma   90.00
#
_symmetry.space_group_name_H-M   'P 1'
#
loop_
_entity.id
_entity.type
_entity.pdbx_description
1 polymer ?
#
loop_
_entity_poly.entity_id
_entity_poly.type
_entity_poly.pdbx_seq_one_letter_code
_entity_poly.pdbx_strand_id
1 'polypeptide(L)'
;MFRIFLRLFVLTFLSANLAGCAAVLVGGLIYKSTKSNEEKANFVSNLQKTNVEREKAHLKPLDWCSEAYKFDKGWAIENPECNQRVTAYEGGDKTALAP
;
A
#
# COMPACT_ATOMS: atom_id res chain seq x y z
N MET A 1 -30.89 -24.47 20.83
CA MET A 1 -29.88 -23.54 21.33
C MET A 1 -28.49 -23.85 20.82
N PHE A 2 -28.08 -25.09 20.78
CA PHE A 2 -26.76 -25.50 20.30
C PHE A 2 -26.51 -25.08 18.84
N ARG A 3 -27.52 -25.14 17.98
CA ARG A 3 -27.43 -24.77 16.56
C ARG A 3 -27.22 -23.27 16.35
N ILE A 4 -27.78 -22.44 17.21
CA ILE A 4 -27.61 -20.99 17.16
C ILE A 4 -26.21 -20.59 17.59
N PHE A 5 -25.68 -21.20 18.66
CA PHE A 5 -24.32 -21.01 19.10
C PHE A 5 -23.30 -21.40 18.04
N LEU A 6 -23.53 -22.51 17.36
CA LEU A 6 -22.66 -22.99 16.29
C LEU A 6 -22.62 -22.00 15.12
N ARG A 7 -23.78 -21.46 14.72
CA ARG A 7 -23.84 -20.48 13.66
C ARG A 7 -23.14 -19.16 14.02
N LEU A 8 -23.35 -18.68 15.21
CA LEU A 8 -22.67 -17.48 15.71
C LEU A 8 -21.16 -17.69 15.79
N PHE A 9 -20.72 -18.84 16.23
CA PHE A 9 -19.31 -19.18 16.32
C PHE A 9 -18.67 -19.24 14.93
N VAL A 10 -19.32 -19.84 13.95
CA VAL A 10 -18.84 -19.92 12.57
C VAL A 10 -18.76 -18.53 11.93
N LEU A 11 -19.74 -17.67 12.15
CA LEU A 11 -19.74 -16.30 11.63
C LEU A 11 -18.60 -15.48 12.23
N THR A 12 -18.37 -15.59 13.52
CA THR A 12 -17.27 -14.89 14.20
C THR A 12 -15.91 -15.39 13.70
N PHE A 13 -15.78 -16.68 13.47
CA PHE A 13 -14.57 -17.30 12.97
C PHE A 13 -14.26 -16.86 11.53
N LEU A 14 -15.28 -16.80 10.67
CA LEU A 14 -15.14 -16.31 9.29
C LEU A 14 -14.72 -14.84 9.22
N SER A 15 -15.26 -13.99 10.09
CA SER A 15 -14.89 -12.59 10.17
C SER A 15 -13.42 -12.40 10.57
N ALA A 16 -12.96 -13.18 11.53
CA ALA A 16 -11.55 -13.16 11.97
C ALA A 16 -10.62 -13.65 10.86
N ASN A 17 -11.01 -14.65 10.09
CA ASN A 17 -10.21 -15.16 8.98
C ASN A 17 -10.10 -14.16 7.82
N LEU A 18 -11.16 -13.40 7.54
CA LEU A 18 -11.12 -12.37 6.51
C LEU A 18 -10.11 -11.27 6.84
N ALA A 19 -10.05 -10.84 8.09
CA ALA A 19 -9.06 -9.86 8.54
C ALA A 19 -7.63 -10.42 8.47
N GLY A 20 -7.45 -11.69 8.81
CA GLY A 20 -6.16 -12.37 8.72
C GLY A 20 -5.71 -12.59 7.27
N CYS A 21 -6.63 -12.92 6.37
CA CYS A 21 -6.33 -13.12 4.95
C CYS A 21 -5.85 -11.84 4.27
N ALA A 22 -6.38 -10.68 4.63
CA ALA A 22 -5.94 -9.40 4.09
C ALA A 22 -4.46 -9.13 4.40
N ALA A 23 -3.99 -9.53 5.58
CA ALA A 23 -2.58 -9.38 5.97
C ALA A 23 -1.66 -10.38 5.27
N VAL A 24 -2.16 -11.59 4.96
CA VAL A 24 -1.38 -12.66 4.32
C VAL A 24 -1.26 -12.44 2.81
N LEU A 25 -2.26 -11.84 2.17
CA LEU A 25 -2.28 -11.60 0.72
C LEU A 25 -1.20 -10.60 0.26
N VAL A 26 -0.59 -9.88 1.18
CA VAL A 26 0.51 -8.95 0.88
C VAL A 26 1.86 -9.68 0.83
N GLY A 27 1.86 -10.99 0.56
CA GLY A 27 3.06 -11.78 0.30
C GLY A 27 4.01 -11.93 1.47
N GLY A 28 3.51 -11.94 2.69
CA GLY A 28 4.33 -12.02 3.89
C GLY A 28 5.12 -10.76 4.19
N LEU A 29 4.93 -9.71 3.41
CA LEU A 29 5.55 -8.41 3.65
C LEU A 29 4.69 -7.65 4.66
N ILE A 30 5.04 -7.78 5.94
CA ILE A 30 4.35 -7.06 7.01
C ILE A 30 5.03 -5.71 7.17
N TYR A 31 4.77 -4.80 6.25
CA TYR A 31 5.17 -3.41 6.42
C TYR A 31 3.97 -2.63 6.94
N LYS A 32 4.10 -2.07 8.12
CA LYS A 32 3.11 -1.13 8.65
C LYS A 32 3.49 0.27 8.21
N SER A 33 2.48 1.05 7.82
CA SER A 33 2.66 2.47 7.60
C SER A 33 3.11 3.13 8.91
N THR A 34 4.23 3.83 8.88
CA THR A 34 4.80 4.50 10.06
C THR A 34 4.55 6.00 10.07
N LYS A 35 4.06 6.55 8.96
CA LYS A 35 3.83 7.98 8.82
C LYS A 35 2.41 8.37 9.22
N SER A 36 2.25 9.55 9.81
CA SER A 36 0.95 10.10 10.16
C SER A 36 0.18 10.53 8.91
N ASN A 37 -1.15 10.72 9.04
CA ASN A 37 -1.97 11.20 7.95
C ASN A 37 -1.56 12.60 7.48
N GLU A 38 -1.11 13.46 8.40
CA GLU A 38 -0.60 14.79 8.07
C GLU A 38 0.68 14.70 7.21
N GLU A 39 1.61 13.85 7.60
CA GLU A 39 2.84 13.62 6.83
C GLU A 39 2.55 13.09 5.44
N LYS A 40 1.60 12.15 5.32
CA LYS A 40 1.14 11.62 4.04
C LYS A 40 0.52 12.69 3.15
N ALA A 41 -0.33 13.55 3.72
CA ALA A 41 -0.96 14.65 2.98
C ALA A 41 0.08 15.66 2.49
N ASN A 42 1.05 15.99 3.32
CA ASN A 42 2.16 16.87 2.95
C ASN A 42 3.02 16.26 1.84
N PHE A 43 3.28 14.97 1.93
CA PHE A 43 4.01 14.24 0.89
C PHE A 43 3.29 14.32 -0.47
N VAL A 44 1.98 14.05 -0.50
CA VAL A 44 1.17 14.11 -1.72
C VAL A 44 1.18 15.53 -2.30
N SER A 45 0.97 16.54 -1.46
CA SER A 45 0.98 17.93 -1.89
C SER A 45 2.32 18.34 -2.48
N ASN A 46 3.42 17.99 -1.83
CA ASN A 46 4.77 18.30 -2.27
C ASN A 46 5.11 17.57 -3.58
N LEU A 47 4.68 16.31 -3.71
CA LEU A 47 4.87 15.54 -4.94
C LEU A 47 4.14 16.18 -6.12
N GLN A 48 2.90 16.61 -5.91
CA GLN A 48 2.12 17.29 -6.94
C GLN A 48 2.78 18.59 -7.39
N LYS A 49 3.24 19.41 -6.44
CA LYS A 49 3.97 20.66 -6.74
C LYS A 49 5.25 20.38 -7.51
N THR A 50 6.02 19.40 -7.08
CA THR A 50 7.26 19.01 -7.75
C THR A 50 6.98 18.55 -9.18
N ASN A 51 5.94 17.76 -9.41
CA ASN A 51 5.59 17.29 -10.74
C ASN A 51 5.13 18.42 -11.66
N VAL A 52 4.41 19.40 -11.13
CA VAL A 52 4.04 20.59 -11.90
C VAL A 52 5.29 21.36 -12.33
N GLU A 53 6.25 21.56 -11.44
CA GLU A 53 7.52 22.24 -11.77
C GLU A 53 8.35 21.44 -12.76
N ARG A 54 8.39 20.12 -12.63
CA ARG A 54 9.10 19.25 -13.56
C ARG A 54 8.47 19.30 -14.95
N GLU A 55 7.14 19.30 -15.02
CA GLU A 55 6.44 19.44 -16.30
C GLU A 55 6.77 20.76 -16.99
N LYS A 56 6.81 21.87 -16.24
CA LYS A 56 7.21 23.18 -16.79
C LYS A 56 8.64 23.17 -17.31
N ALA A 57 9.51 22.38 -16.71
CA ALA A 57 10.91 22.22 -17.12
C ALA A 57 11.10 21.14 -18.20
N HIS A 58 10.02 20.58 -18.75
CA HIS A 58 10.03 19.49 -19.73
C HIS A 58 10.68 18.21 -19.22
N LEU A 59 10.62 17.98 -17.91
CA LEU A 59 11.08 16.74 -17.27
C LEU A 59 9.91 15.80 -17.05
N LYS A 60 10.18 14.48 -17.02
CA LYS A 60 9.16 13.49 -16.70
C LYS A 60 8.68 13.68 -15.26
N PRO A 61 7.37 13.50 -14.97
CA PRO A 61 6.89 13.54 -13.60
C PRO A 61 7.48 12.38 -12.80
N LEU A 62 7.64 12.61 -11.50
CA LEU A 62 8.06 11.56 -10.58
C LEU A 62 6.98 10.49 -10.48
N ASP A 63 7.39 9.23 -10.42
CA ASP A 63 6.46 8.12 -10.28
C ASP A 63 5.90 8.05 -8.87
N TRP A 64 4.57 8.05 -8.75
CA TRP A 64 3.88 8.03 -7.47
C TRP A 64 4.27 6.81 -6.61
N CYS A 65 4.23 5.62 -7.21
CA CYS A 65 4.51 4.39 -6.46
C CYS A 65 5.96 4.30 -5.99
N SER A 66 6.89 4.72 -6.82
CA SER A 66 8.31 4.77 -6.47
C SER A 66 8.57 5.73 -5.33
N GLU A 67 8.01 6.92 -5.39
CA GLU A 67 8.18 7.94 -4.36
C GLU A 67 7.50 7.54 -3.05
N ALA A 68 6.30 6.97 -3.12
CA ALA A 68 5.58 6.48 -1.95
C ALA A 68 6.34 5.33 -1.27
N TYR A 69 6.96 4.45 -2.04
CA TYR A 69 7.79 3.36 -1.52
C TYR A 69 8.99 3.88 -0.74
N LYS A 70 9.67 4.89 -1.26
CA LYS A 70 10.81 5.52 -0.59
C LYS A 70 10.39 6.25 0.69
N PHE A 71 9.21 6.86 0.68
CA PHE A 71 8.69 7.60 1.80
C PHE A 71 8.19 6.69 2.92
N ASP A 72 7.37 5.70 2.57
CA ASP A 72 6.79 4.75 3.53
C ASP A 72 6.39 3.47 2.79
N LYS A 73 7.18 2.42 2.96
CA LYS A 73 6.96 1.13 2.31
C LYS A 73 5.58 0.54 2.64
N GLY A 74 5.17 0.59 3.90
CA GLY A 74 3.89 0.06 4.34
C GLY A 74 2.71 0.76 3.68
N TRP A 75 2.80 2.07 3.57
CA TRP A 75 1.78 2.86 2.91
C TRP A 75 1.70 2.57 1.40
N ALA A 76 2.85 2.44 0.75
CA ALA A 76 2.89 2.09 -0.68
C ALA A 76 2.27 0.71 -0.93
N ILE A 77 2.54 -0.27 -0.07
CA ILE A 77 1.97 -1.61 -0.19
C ILE A 77 0.46 -1.60 0.05
N GLU A 78 -0.02 -0.81 0.99
CA GLU A 78 -1.45 -0.67 1.28
C GLU A 78 -2.22 0.00 0.15
N ASN A 79 -1.55 0.79 -0.68
CA ASN A 79 -2.18 1.49 -1.80
C ASN A 79 -2.45 0.50 -2.94
N PRO A 80 -3.73 0.31 -3.36
CA PRO A 80 -4.07 -0.65 -4.42
C PRO A 80 -3.34 -0.41 -5.74
N GLU A 81 -3.06 0.83 -6.08
CA GLU A 81 -2.35 1.18 -7.31
C GLU A 81 -0.91 0.72 -7.31
N CYS A 82 -0.29 0.67 -6.14
CA CYS A 82 1.12 0.39 -6.00
C CYS A 82 1.42 -1.04 -5.51
N ASN A 83 0.43 -1.73 -4.94
CA ASN A 83 0.61 -3.02 -4.29
C ASN A 83 1.32 -4.03 -5.19
N GLN A 84 0.85 -4.23 -6.42
CA GLN A 84 1.44 -5.18 -7.36
C GLN A 84 2.85 -4.79 -7.75
N ARG A 85 3.09 -3.51 -7.99
CA ARG A 85 4.40 -3.01 -8.37
C ARG A 85 5.42 -3.15 -7.25
N VAL A 86 5.03 -2.83 -6.03
CA VAL A 86 5.89 -2.98 -4.85
C VAL A 86 6.20 -4.45 -4.61
N THR A 87 5.20 -5.32 -4.71
CA THR A 87 5.38 -6.76 -4.53
C THR A 87 6.36 -7.33 -5.58
N ALA A 88 6.21 -6.92 -6.83
CA ALA A 88 7.12 -7.34 -7.90
C ALA A 88 8.55 -6.83 -7.66
N TYR A 89 8.70 -5.59 -7.22
CA TYR A 89 10.01 -5.00 -6.91
C TYR A 89 10.71 -5.76 -5.77
N GLU A 90 9.98 -6.03 -4.70
CA GLU A 90 10.52 -6.78 -3.56
C GLU A 90 10.83 -8.24 -3.94
N GLY A 91 10.13 -8.79 -4.93
CA GLY A 91 10.40 -10.12 -5.49
C GLY A 91 11.59 -10.19 -6.44
N GLY A 92 12.28 -9.08 -6.69
CA GLY A 92 13.49 -9.02 -7.51
C GLY A 92 13.37 -8.26 -8.83
N ASP A 93 12.17 -7.84 -9.22
CA ASP A 93 11.98 -7.05 -10.45
C ASP A 93 12.31 -5.58 -10.19
N LYS A 94 13.54 -5.19 -10.49
CA LYS A 94 14.04 -3.83 -10.26
C LYS A 94 13.38 -2.80 -11.18
N THR A 95 12.69 -3.22 -12.24
CA THR A 95 11.99 -2.32 -13.16
C THR A 95 10.57 -2.00 -12.71
N ALA A 96 10.01 -2.74 -11.76
CA ALA A 96 8.62 -2.60 -11.32
C ALA A 96 8.31 -1.21 -10.73
N LEU A 97 9.28 -0.54 -10.12
CA LEU A 97 9.15 0.81 -9.57
C LEU A 97 9.97 1.84 -10.36
N ALA A 98 10.51 1.47 -11.51
CA ALA A 98 11.19 2.43 -12.37
C ALA A 98 10.18 3.42 -12.98
N PRO A 99 10.52 4.72 -13.03
CA PRO A 99 9.65 5.72 -13.63
C PRO A 99 9.49 5.53 -15.15
#